data_1d30ff185716ba8b6a8fecfecfcea127
#
_entry.id   1d30ff185716ba8b6a8fecfecfcea127
#
_cell.length_a   1.000
_cell.length_b   1.000
_cell.length_c   1.000
_cell.angle_alpha   90.00
_cell.angle_beta   90.00
_cell.angle_gamma   90.00
#
_symmetry.space_group_name_H-M   'P 1'
#
loop_
_entity.id
_entity.type
_entity.pdbx_description
1 polymer ?
#
loop_
_entity_poly.entity_id
_entity_poly.type
_entity_poly.pdbx_seq_one_letter_code
_entity_poly.pdbx_strand_id
1 'polypeptide(L)'
;SSTSRGLGDVYKRQGYCHRVKGTNGTIEWVIPDTREGWAEALEYLIVAHLEGKPRPIFDYSKIRPAGALIARFGGTASGPDALHELLDWLDGLFDERKGEVLTTRDIADIANRVGCCVVSGSSRRSAELLLGDSTDEYLSLKDYGHMEGDTWVEGPSADRQTFGWMSNNSVRATVGQDYNDLAKKTAINGEPGYV
;
A
#
# COMPACT_ATOMS: atom_id res chain seq x y z
N SER A 1 11.15 16.36 -30.45
CA SER A 1 11.15 14.93 -30.27
C SER A 1 10.58 14.63 -28.90
N SER A 2 9.31 14.25 -28.86
CA SER A 2 8.67 13.73 -27.64
C SER A 2 9.16 12.29 -27.43
N THR A 3 10.08 12.11 -26.52
CA THR A 3 10.46 10.79 -26.05
C THR A 3 9.29 10.22 -25.24
N SER A 4 8.50 9.35 -25.85
CA SER A 4 7.63 8.45 -25.11
C SER A 4 8.52 7.57 -24.23
N ARG A 5 8.59 7.88 -22.94
CA ARG A 5 9.14 6.96 -21.95
C ARG A 5 8.16 5.80 -21.87
N GLY A 6 8.43 4.76 -22.64
CA GLY A 6 7.57 3.60 -22.73
C GLY A 6 7.59 2.79 -21.42
N LEU A 7 6.56 1.97 -21.23
CA LEU A 7 6.42 0.97 -20.16
C LEU A 7 7.69 0.15 -19.87
N GLY A 8 8.62 0.05 -20.84
CA GLY A 8 9.92 -0.60 -20.68
C GLY A 8 10.86 0.07 -19.67
N ASP A 9 10.71 1.38 -19.39
CA ASP A 9 11.55 2.07 -18.39
C ASP A 9 11.07 1.81 -16.96
N VAL A 10 9.79 1.55 -16.75
CA VAL A 10 9.23 1.13 -15.47
C VAL A 10 9.74 -0.26 -15.10
N TYR A 11 9.86 -1.16 -16.08
CA TYR A 11 10.36 -2.52 -15.88
C TYR A 11 11.84 -2.61 -15.53
N LYS A 12 12.68 -1.71 -16.04
CA LYS A 12 14.11 -1.69 -15.71
C LYS A 12 14.39 -1.18 -14.29
N ARG A 13 13.42 -0.56 -13.64
CA ARG A 13 13.54 -0.09 -12.25
C ARG A 13 13.16 -1.11 -11.19
N GLN A 14 12.62 -2.27 -11.54
CA GLN A 14 12.28 -3.36 -10.61
C GLN A 14 13.49 -3.97 -9.87
N GLY A 15 14.72 -3.56 -10.19
CA GLY A 15 15.95 -4.00 -9.49
C GLY A 15 16.44 -3.06 -8.38
N TYR A 16 15.77 -1.94 -8.11
CA TYR A 16 16.17 -0.99 -7.07
C TYR A 16 15.25 -1.07 -5.86
N CYS A 17 15.24 -2.19 -5.17
CA CYS A 17 14.76 -2.20 -3.80
C CYS A 17 15.81 -1.50 -2.94
N HIS A 18 15.50 -0.28 -2.50
CA HIS A 18 16.36 0.41 -1.55
C HIS A 18 16.36 -0.33 -0.22
N ARG A 19 17.55 -0.56 0.32
CA ARG A 19 17.69 -1.09 1.67
C ARG A 19 17.22 -0.03 2.67
N VAL A 20 16.41 -0.40 3.62
CA VAL A 20 15.95 0.48 4.69
C VAL A 20 17.13 0.83 5.61
N LYS A 21 17.47 2.09 5.72
CA LYS A 21 18.58 2.56 6.57
C LYS A 21 18.14 2.82 8.01
N GLY A 22 16.85 3.12 8.20
CA GLY A 22 16.31 3.67 9.44
C GLY A 22 16.63 5.15 9.58
N THR A 23 16.04 5.79 10.59
CA THR A 23 16.15 7.23 10.83
C THR A 23 17.33 7.60 11.72
N ASN A 24 17.75 8.87 11.67
CA ASN A 24 18.82 9.43 12.51
C ASN A 24 18.39 10.80 13.06
N GLY A 25 18.10 10.86 14.37
CA GLY A 25 17.55 12.04 15.02
C GLY A 25 16.04 12.20 14.74
N THR A 26 15.50 13.35 15.16
CA THR A 26 14.07 13.70 15.02
C THR A 26 13.88 15.11 14.48
N ILE A 27 12.72 15.38 13.87
CA ILE A 27 12.29 16.70 13.41
C ILE A 27 10.79 16.86 13.67
N GLU A 28 10.37 18.02 14.19
CA GLU A 28 8.94 18.35 14.32
C GLU A 28 8.35 18.70 12.95
N TRP A 29 7.15 18.15 12.66
CA TRP A 29 6.46 18.36 11.40
C TRP A 29 4.97 18.57 11.60
N VAL A 30 4.50 19.79 11.38
CA VAL A 30 3.08 20.12 11.42
C VAL A 30 2.46 19.78 10.05
N ILE A 31 1.48 18.86 10.02
CA ILE A 31 0.84 18.45 8.78
C ILE A 31 -0.27 19.45 8.41
N PRO A 32 -0.18 20.13 7.24
CA PRO A 32 -1.26 21.00 6.77
C PRO A 32 -2.53 20.22 6.43
N ASP A 33 -3.71 20.83 6.62
CA ASP A 33 -5.00 20.25 6.22
C ASP A 33 -5.24 20.37 4.71
N THR A 34 -4.30 19.81 3.94
CA THR A 34 -4.33 19.79 2.49
C THR A 34 -3.94 18.39 1.99
N ARG A 35 -4.38 18.06 0.77
CA ARG A 35 -4.01 16.81 0.11
C ARG A 35 -2.49 16.73 -0.08
N GLU A 36 -1.89 17.83 -0.48
CA GLU A 36 -0.47 17.97 -0.71
C GLU A 36 0.31 17.74 0.60
N GLY A 37 -0.13 18.35 1.71
CA GLY A 37 0.50 18.18 3.02
C GLY A 37 0.47 16.74 3.55
N TRP A 38 -0.61 16.01 3.29
CA TRP A 38 -0.69 14.58 3.61
C TRP A 38 0.30 13.75 2.77
N ALA A 39 0.37 14.04 1.47
CA ALA A 39 1.32 13.38 0.57
C ALA A 39 2.77 13.66 0.93
N GLU A 40 3.10 14.91 1.26
CA GLU A 40 4.44 15.35 1.70
C GLU A 40 4.85 14.67 3.01
N ALA A 41 3.93 14.54 3.97
CA ALA A 41 4.20 13.83 5.23
C ALA A 41 4.52 12.35 4.99
N LEU A 42 3.75 11.68 4.15
CA LEU A 42 3.99 10.29 3.75
C LEU A 42 5.32 10.13 3.02
N GLU A 43 5.58 10.98 2.02
CA GLU A 43 6.83 10.97 1.25
C GLU A 43 8.03 11.18 2.15
N TYR A 44 7.98 12.16 3.05
CA TYR A 44 9.09 12.45 3.95
C TYR A 44 9.39 11.26 4.88
N LEU A 45 8.38 10.61 5.46
CA LEU A 45 8.57 9.45 6.32
C LEU A 45 9.28 8.31 5.56
N ILE A 46 8.81 7.99 4.35
CA ILE A 46 9.44 6.97 3.51
C ILE A 46 10.90 7.32 3.21
N VAL A 47 11.14 8.55 2.78
CA VAL A 47 12.49 9.03 2.42
C VAL A 47 13.40 9.06 3.66
N ALA A 48 12.88 9.43 4.83
CA ALA A 48 13.65 9.46 6.07
C ALA A 48 14.22 8.07 6.40
N HIS A 49 13.41 7.02 6.29
CA HIS A 49 13.87 5.66 6.54
C HIS A 49 14.78 5.11 5.43
N LEU A 50 14.52 5.44 4.17
CA LEU A 50 15.35 4.95 3.06
C LEU A 50 16.71 5.65 2.97
N GLU A 51 16.79 6.93 3.36
CA GLU A 51 17.99 7.74 3.25
C GLU A 51 18.74 7.96 4.57
N GLY A 52 18.13 7.61 5.71
CA GLY A 52 18.71 7.83 7.04
C GLY A 52 18.61 9.29 7.51
N LYS A 53 17.48 9.95 7.19
CA LYS A 53 17.17 11.32 7.64
C LYS A 53 16.53 11.34 9.02
N PRO A 54 16.36 12.54 9.63
CA PRO A 54 15.64 12.64 10.90
C PRO A 54 14.20 12.12 10.82
N ARG A 55 13.77 11.38 11.86
CA ARG A 55 12.39 10.88 11.97
C ARG A 55 11.43 12.06 12.19
N PRO A 56 10.34 12.19 11.44
CA PRO A 56 9.35 13.21 11.70
C PRO A 56 8.53 12.86 12.96
N ILE A 57 8.34 13.87 13.83
CA ILE A 57 7.33 13.83 14.90
C ILE A 57 6.15 14.64 14.38
N PHE A 58 5.09 13.95 13.97
CA PHE A 58 3.96 14.58 13.30
C PHE A 58 3.01 15.26 14.29
N ASP A 59 2.64 16.49 13.99
CA ASP A 59 1.57 17.24 14.63
C ASP A 59 0.37 17.33 13.69
N TYR A 60 -0.73 16.71 14.07
CA TYR A 60 -1.98 16.62 13.33
C TYR A 60 -2.97 17.74 13.68
N SER A 61 -2.63 18.66 14.56
CA SER A 61 -3.53 19.67 15.13
C SER A 61 -4.17 20.62 14.10
N LYS A 62 -3.56 20.73 12.91
CA LYS A 62 -4.09 21.55 11.81
C LYS A 62 -5.11 20.83 10.94
N ILE A 63 -5.19 19.51 11.04
CA ILE A 63 -6.14 18.72 10.25
C ILE A 63 -7.54 18.88 10.85
N ARG A 64 -8.51 19.19 9.98
CA ARG A 64 -9.91 19.34 10.41
C ARG A 64 -10.46 18.06 11.03
N PRO A 65 -11.34 18.16 12.01
CA PRO A 65 -11.91 16.98 12.67
C PRO A 65 -12.81 16.17 11.73
N ALA A 66 -13.00 14.90 12.07
CA ALA A 66 -13.94 14.03 11.40
C ALA A 66 -15.37 14.65 11.38
N GLY A 67 -16.09 14.49 10.28
CA GLY A 67 -17.42 15.05 10.09
C GLY A 67 -17.47 16.53 9.66
N ALA A 68 -16.33 17.24 9.64
CA ALA A 68 -16.29 18.62 9.11
C ALA A 68 -16.64 18.63 7.61
N LEU A 69 -17.46 19.60 7.19
CA LEU A 69 -17.88 19.71 5.79
C LEU A 69 -16.73 20.08 4.87
N ILE A 70 -16.67 19.42 3.72
CA ILE A 70 -15.72 19.73 2.65
C ILE A 70 -16.41 20.61 1.61
N ALA A 71 -16.24 21.94 1.75
CA ALA A 71 -16.98 22.93 0.97
C ALA A 71 -16.81 22.79 -0.56
N ARG A 72 -15.65 22.34 -1.04
CA ARG A 72 -15.33 22.32 -2.48
C ARG A 72 -15.84 21.10 -3.24
N PHE A 73 -15.92 19.93 -2.57
CA PHE A 73 -16.26 18.65 -3.21
C PHE A 73 -17.56 18.04 -2.65
N GLY A 74 -18.11 18.61 -1.60
CA GLY A 74 -19.19 18.00 -0.82
C GLY A 74 -18.69 16.81 0.02
N GLY A 75 -19.54 16.35 0.94
CA GLY A 75 -19.20 15.27 1.87
C GLY A 75 -18.50 15.77 3.14
N THR A 76 -18.02 14.84 3.94
CA THR A 76 -17.41 15.10 5.25
C THR A 76 -15.96 14.61 5.30
N ALA A 77 -15.15 15.30 6.11
CA ALA A 77 -13.75 14.91 6.34
C ALA A 77 -13.67 13.63 7.19
N SER A 78 -12.62 12.83 6.97
CA SER A 78 -12.29 11.66 7.79
C SER A 78 -11.68 12.02 9.14
N GLY A 79 -11.17 13.24 9.29
CA GLY A 79 -10.31 13.59 10.43
C GLY A 79 -8.87 13.12 10.22
N PRO A 80 -8.01 13.28 11.23
CA PRO A 80 -6.60 12.89 11.16
C PRO A 80 -6.37 11.38 11.36
N ASP A 81 -7.31 10.63 11.93
CA ASP A 81 -7.08 9.29 12.46
C ASP A 81 -6.55 8.31 11.39
N ALA A 82 -7.15 8.29 10.22
CA ALA A 82 -6.72 7.41 9.13
C ALA A 82 -5.30 7.70 8.64
N LEU A 83 -4.87 8.97 8.64
CA LEU A 83 -3.50 9.34 8.30
C LEU A 83 -2.55 8.97 9.44
N HIS A 84 -2.94 9.20 10.68
CA HIS A 84 -2.15 8.85 11.86
C HIS A 84 -1.87 7.35 11.91
N GLU A 85 -2.92 6.52 11.79
CA GLU A 85 -2.79 5.06 11.74
C GLU A 85 -1.87 4.59 10.59
N LEU A 86 -1.99 5.21 9.42
CA LEU A 86 -1.13 4.89 8.28
C LEU A 86 0.34 5.22 8.56
N LEU A 87 0.62 6.43 9.06
CA LEU A 87 2.00 6.89 9.29
C LEU A 87 2.66 6.13 10.45
N ASP A 88 1.93 5.84 11.53
CA ASP A 88 2.43 5.05 12.66
C ASP A 88 2.74 3.60 12.24
N TRP A 89 1.82 2.98 11.48
CA TRP A 89 2.05 1.63 10.97
C TRP A 89 3.26 1.58 10.03
N LEU A 90 3.40 2.57 9.16
CA LEU A 90 4.49 2.63 8.20
C LEU A 90 5.86 2.86 8.88
N ASP A 91 5.90 3.73 9.89
CA ASP A 91 7.09 3.97 10.71
C ASP A 91 7.54 2.66 11.41
N GLY A 92 6.60 1.93 11.99
CA GLY A 92 6.85 0.61 12.60
C GLY A 92 7.37 -0.42 11.60
N LEU A 93 6.74 -0.52 10.42
CA LEU A 93 7.21 -1.43 9.36
C LEU A 93 8.65 -1.13 8.96
N PHE A 94 8.99 0.13 8.75
CA PHE A 94 10.36 0.50 8.38
C PHE A 94 11.37 0.24 9.50
N ASP A 95 10.99 0.40 10.77
CA ASP A 95 11.86 0.04 11.89
C ASP A 95 12.11 -1.47 11.95
N GLU A 96 11.10 -2.30 11.70
CA GLU A 96 11.23 -3.76 11.61
C GLU A 96 12.13 -4.19 10.43
N ARG A 97 12.05 -3.48 9.31
CA ARG A 97 12.85 -3.77 8.10
C ARG A 97 14.23 -3.10 8.09
N LYS A 98 14.63 -2.48 9.17
CA LYS A 98 15.92 -1.78 9.22
C LYS A 98 17.09 -2.70 8.87
N GLY A 99 17.84 -2.31 7.85
CA GLY A 99 18.95 -3.10 7.31
C GLY A 99 18.56 -4.11 6.24
N GLU A 100 17.26 -4.24 5.96
CA GLU A 100 16.69 -5.17 4.98
C GLU A 100 16.15 -4.45 3.74
N VAL A 101 15.74 -5.23 2.76
CA VAL A 101 15.02 -4.77 1.56
C VAL A 101 13.54 -5.07 1.78
N LEU A 102 12.66 -4.15 1.39
CA LEU A 102 11.22 -4.39 1.45
C LEU A 102 10.82 -5.58 0.58
N THR A 103 9.98 -6.45 1.13
CA THR A 103 9.41 -7.60 0.43
C THR A 103 8.31 -7.18 -0.54
N THR A 104 7.88 -8.07 -1.42
CA THR A 104 6.70 -7.88 -2.27
C THR A 104 5.46 -7.59 -1.43
N ARG A 105 5.32 -8.28 -0.30
CA ARG A 105 4.23 -8.08 0.65
C ARG A 105 4.28 -6.69 1.28
N ASP A 106 5.43 -6.24 1.77
CA ASP A 106 5.58 -4.90 2.36
C ASP A 106 5.14 -3.81 1.38
N ILE A 107 5.57 -3.91 0.12
CA ILE A 107 5.22 -2.95 -0.94
C ILE A 107 3.70 -2.94 -1.21
N ALA A 108 3.10 -4.13 -1.31
CA ALA A 108 1.67 -4.26 -1.52
C ALA A 108 0.86 -3.72 -0.33
N ASP A 109 1.31 -3.97 0.90
CA ASP A 109 0.66 -3.50 2.12
C ASP A 109 0.74 -1.99 2.25
N ILE A 110 1.89 -1.38 1.92
CA ILE A 110 2.05 0.08 1.87
C ILE A 110 1.04 0.68 0.89
N ALA A 111 0.99 0.18 -0.35
CA ALA A 111 0.06 0.67 -1.36
C ALA A 111 -1.40 0.57 -0.90
N ASN A 112 -1.82 -0.63 -0.44
CA ASN A 112 -3.20 -0.86 -0.03
C ASN A 112 -3.62 0.00 1.17
N ARG A 113 -2.74 0.19 2.16
CA ARG A 113 -3.04 1.05 3.32
C ARG A 113 -3.10 2.54 2.95
N VAL A 114 -2.25 3.00 2.02
CA VAL A 114 -2.37 4.34 1.45
C VAL A 114 -3.72 4.51 0.75
N GLY A 115 -4.15 3.54 -0.05
CA GLY A 115 -5.46 3.54 -0.68
C GLY A 115 -6.60 3.59 0.32
N CYS A 116 -6.55 2.78 1.39
CA CYS A 116 -7.54 2.82 2.48
C CYS A 116 -7.60 4.19 3.16
N CYS A 117 -6.45 4.82 3.42
CA CYS A 117 -6.39 6.18 3.95
C CYS A 117 -7.07 7.20 3.01
N VAL A 118 -6.83 7.09 1.69
CA VAL A 118 -7.44 7.98 0.68
C VAL A 118 -8.97 7.87 0.67
N VAL A 119 -9.53 6.67 0.85
CA VAL A 119 -10.99 6.45 0.79
C VAL A 119 -11.69 6.58 2.15
N SER A 120 -10.97 6.76 3.25
CA SER A 120 -11.49 6.74 4.63
C SER A 120 -12.64 7.73 4.87
N GLY A 121 -12.65 8.88 4.21
CA GLY A 121 -13.70 9.91 4.36
C GLY A 121 -14.94 9.69 3.49
N SER A 122 -15.07 8.58 2.77
CA SER A 122 -16.16 8.26 1.83
C SER A 122 -16.39 9.30 0.71
N SER A 123 -15.67 10.42 0.74
CA SER A 123 -15.76 11.51 -0.25
C SER A 123 -14.91 11.24 -1.50
N ARG A 124 -13.97 10.32 -1.40
CA ARG A 124 -13.06 9.94 -2.49
C ARG A 124 -13.21 8.47 -2.81
N ARG A 125 -12.94 8.14 -4.06
CA ARG A 125 -12.84 6.76 -4.54
C ARG A 125 -11.43 6.54 -5.03
N SER A 126 -10.86 5.40 -4.72
CA SER A 126 -9.59 4.94 -5.25
C SER A 126 -9.77 3.49 -5.70
N ALA A 127 -9.00 3.10 -6.70
CA ALA A 127 -8.89 1.71 -7.12
C ALA A 127 -7.42 1.47 -7.46
N GLU A 128 -6.91 0.33 -7.03
CA GLU A 128 -5.52 -0.07 -7.27
C GLU A 128 -5.47 -1.33 -8.11
N LEU A 129 -4.49 -1.40 -8.99
CA LEU A 129 -4.14 -2.59 -9.73
C LEU A 129 -2.69 -2.93 -9.41
N LEU A 130 -2.48 -4.03 -8.72
CA LEU A 130 -1.15 -4.59 -8.51
C LEU A 130 -0.83 -5.58 -9.63
N LEU A 131 0.29 -5.35 -10.29
CA LEU A 131 0.83 -6.23 -11.33
C LEU A 131 2.09 -6.88 -10.79
N GLY A 132 2.12 -8.21 -10.75
CA GLY A 132 3.26 -8.97 -10.25
C GLY A 132 3.56 -10.19 -11.09
N ASP A 133 4.70 -10.80 -10.79
CA ASP A 133 5.04 -12.10 -11.33
C ASP A 133 4.33 -13.20 -10.52
N SER A 134 4.15 -14.38 -11.12
CA SER A 134 3.49 -15.52 -10.49
C SER A 134 4.39 -16.22 -9.46
N THR A 135 4.95 -15.44 -8.53
CA THR A 135 5.70 -15.97 -7.38
C THR A 135 4.76 -16.38 -6.26
N ASP A 136 5.16 -17.33 -5.43
CA ASP A 136 4.34 -17.79 -4.30
C ASP A 136 4.03 -16.64 -3.32
N GLU A 137 4.98 -15.74 -3.07
CA GLU A 137 4.79 -14.56 -2.24
C GLU A 137 3.67 -13.67 -2.79
N TYR A 138 3.74 -13.31 -4.08
CA TYR A 138 2.73 -12.46 -4.71
C TYR A 138 1.34 -13.13 -4.76
N LEU A 139 1.31 -14.41 -5.10
CA LEU A 139 0.07 -15.17 -5.22
C LEU A 139 -0.61 -15.42 -3.86
N SER A 140 0.15 -15.39 -2.76
CA SER A 140 -0.40 -15.53 -1.40
C SER A 140 -1.03 -14.27 -0.85
N LEU A 141 -0.80 -13.09 -1.46
CA LEU A 141 -1.30 -11.79 -0.96
C LEU A 141 -2.81 -11.72 -0.77
N LYS A 142 -3.57 -12.55 -1.49
CA LYS A 142 -5.05 -12.64 -1.40
C LYS A 142 -5.54 -13.93 -0.76
N ASP A 143 -4.65 -14.73 -0.24
CA ASP A 143 -5.01 -15.97 0.44
C ASP A 143 -5.39 -15.68 1.89
N TYR A 144 -6.61 -15.21 2.07
CA TYR A 144 -7.16 -14.87 3.39
C TYR A 144 -7.67 -16.09 4.15
N GLY A 145 -7.94 -17.19 3.46
CA GLY A 145 -8.50 -18.40 4.01
C GLY A 145 -9.62 -19.00 3.13
N HIS A 146 -10.13 -20.12 3.54
CA HIS A 146 -11.18 -20.85 2.83
C HIS A 146 -12.05 -21.66 3.78
N MET A 147 -13.19 -22.14 3.29
CA MET A 147 -14.07 -23.05 4.03
C MET A 147 -13.63 -24.50 3.82
N GLU A 148 -13.42 -25.22 4.93
CA GLU A 148 -13.34 -26.69 4.95
C GLU A 148 -14.59 -27.25 5.62
N GLY A 149 -15.56 -27.69 4.83
CA GLY A 149 -16.89 -28.01 5.32
C GLY A 149 -17.55 -26.75 5.92
N ASP A 150 -17.92 -26.83 7.21
CA ASP A 150 -18.52 -25.71 7.95
C ASP A 150 -17.50 -24.88 8.76
N THR A 151 -16.20 -25.16 8.61
CA THR A 151 -15.13 -24.49 9.39
C THR A 151 -14.33 -23.55 8.50
N TRP A 152 -14.13 -22.30 8.97
CA TRP A 152 -13.22 -21.38 8.33
C TRP A 152 -11.76 -21.70 8.70
N VAL A 153 -10.90 -21.86 7.70
CA VAL A 153 -9.45 -22.06 7.86
C VAL A 153 -8.76 -20.80 7.39
N GLU A 154 -7.99 -20.18 8.28
CA GLU A 154 -7.24 -18.96 7.98
C GLU A 154 -6.10 -19.24 7.00
N GLY A 155 -5.96 -18.39 6.01
CA GLY A 155 -4.85 -18.40 5.05
C GLY A 155 -3.65 -17.59 5.55
N PRO A 156 -2.52 -17.66 4.83
CA PRO A 156 -1.28 -16.97 5.19
C PRO A 156 -1.37 -15.43 5.14
N SER A 157 -2.46 -14.89 4.59
CA SER A 157 -2.71 -13.45 4.48
C SER A 157 -4.01 -13.03 5.17
N ALA A 158 -4.48 -13.79 6.17
CA ALA A 158 -5.71 -13.49 6.92
C ALA A 158 -5.69 -12.09 7.55
N ASP A 159 -4.54 -11.63 8.02
CA ASP A 159 -4.32 -10.29 8.57
C ASP A 159 -4.55 -9.15 7.56
N ARG A 160 -4.53 -9.45 6.26
CA ARG A 160 -4.75 -8.47 5.19
C ARG A 160 -6.23 -8.25 4.83
N GLN A 161 -7.16 -8.99 5.41
CA GLN A 161 -8.59 -8.89 5.10
C GLN A 161 -9.15 -7.47 5.24
N THR A 162 -8.61 -6.67 6.17
CA THR A 162 -9.10 -5.32 6.47
C THR A 162 -8.64 -4.27 5.47
N PHE A 163 -7.56 -4.51 4.71
CA PHE A 163 -7.00 -3.53 3.77
C PHE A 163 -6.60 -4.11 2.41
N GLY A 164 -6.32 -5.40 2.32
CA GLY A 164 -5.87 -6.05 1.09
C GLY A 164 -6.90 -6.03 -0.05
N TRP A 165 -8.17 -5.79 0.25
CA TRP A 165 -9.25 -5.62 -0.72
C TRP A 165 -9.09 -4.37 -1.59
N MET A 166 -8.24 -3.42 -1.20
CA MET A 166 -8.05 -2.14 -1.87
C MET A 166 -7.51 -2.29 -3.28
N SER A 167 -6.72 -3.33 -3.57
CA SER A 167 -6.20 -3.62 -4.90
C SER A 167 -6.85 -4.83 -5.55
N ASN A 168 -6.94 -4.80 -6.88
CA ASN A 168 -7.08 -6.00 -7.70
C ASN A 168 -5.68 -6.47 -8.10
N ASN A 169 -5.39 -7.75 -7.89
CA ASN A 169 -4.08 -8.32 -8.19
C ASN A 169 -4.13 -9.08 -9.52
N SER A 170 -3.16 -8.84 -10.38
CA SER A 170 -3.04 -9.54 -11.67
C SER A 170 -1.61 -9.98 -11.92
N VAL A 171 -1.47 -11.07 -12.66
CA VAL A 171 -0.18 -11.59 -13.11
C VAL A 171 -0.01 -11.39 -14.60
N ARG A 172 1.24 -11.26 -15.03
CA ARG A 172 1.56 -11.22 -16.45
C ARG A 172 1.27 -12.58 -17.07
N ALA A 173 0.40 -12.59 -18.09
CA ALA A 173 0.09 -13.78 -18.87
C ALA A 173 1.10 -13.94 -20.02
N THR A 174 1.52 -15.18 -20.27
CA THR A 174 2.40 -15.53 -21.39
C THR A 174 1.77 -16.69 -22.18
N VAL A 175 1.70 -16.55 -23.49
CA VAL A 175 1.17 -17.61 -24.35
C VAL A 175 1.97 -18.90 -24.17
N GLY A 176 1.29 -20.02 -23.90
CA GLY A 176 1.91 -21.33 -23.69
C GLY A 176 2.37 -21.61 -22.25
N GLN A 177 2.16 -20.70 -21.31
CA GLN A 177 2.36 -20.95 -19.88
C GLN A 177 1.31 -21.93 -19.34
N ASP A 178 1.69 -22.77 -18.38
CA ASP A 178 0.73 -23.57 -17.61
C ASP A 178 0.04 -22.70 -16.56
N TYR A 179 -1.28 -22.61 -16.65
CA TYR A 179 -2.11 -21.80 -15.75
C TYR A 179 -2.89 -22.62 -14.72
N ASN A 180 -2.69 -23.95 -14.64
CA ASN A 180 -3.51 -24.80 -13.79
C ASN A 180 -3.51 -24.36 -12.31
N ASP A 181 -2.35 -24.03 -11.74
CA ASP A 181 -2.26 -23.62 -10.34
C ASP A 181 -2.78 -22.20 -10.13
N LEU A 182 -2.54 -21.29 -11.07
CA LEU A 182 -3.12 -19.96 -11.06
C LEU A 182 -4.65 -20.00 -11.12
N ALA A 183 -5.19 -20.82 -12.02
CA ALA A 183 -6.64 -21.00 -12.17
C ALA A 183 -7.30 -21.55 -10.90
N LYS A 184 -6.65 -22.48 -10.18
CA LYS A 184 -7.13 -22.96 -8.87
C LYS A 184 -7.19 -21.82 -7.85
N LYS A 185 -6.15 -20.99 -7.74
CA LYS A 185 -6.14 -19.83 -6.83
C LYS A 185 -7.24 -18.84 -7.20
N THR A 186 -7.37 -18.50 -8.48
CA THR A 186 -8.44 -17.61 -8.97
C THR A 186 -9.84 -18.17 -8.66
N ALA A 187 -10.03 -19.48 -8.76
CA ALA A 187 -11.32 -20.11 -8.42
C ALA A 187 -11.69 -19.99 -6.93
N ILE A 188 -10.71 -19.93 -6.04
CA ILE A 188 -10.91 -19.78 -4.58
C ILE A 188 -11.14 -18.31 -4.21
N ASN A 189 -10.28 -17.41 -4.66
CA ASN A 189 -10.22 -16.03 -4.19
C ASN A 189 -10.75 -14.99 -5.19
N GLY A 190 -11.09 -15.39 -6.43
CA GLY A 190 -11.41 -14.46 -7.51
C GLY A 190 -10.17 -13.76 -8.13
N GLU A 191 -8.99 -14.00 -7.60
CA GLU A 191 -7.71 -13.43 -8.02
C GLU A 191 -6.60 -14.50 -8.00
N PRO A 192 -5.52 -14.33 -8.78
CA PRO A 192 -5.18 -13.18 -9.61
C PRO A 192 -5.96 -13.11 -10.93
N GLY A 193 -6.08 -11.87 -11.46
CA GLY A 193 -6.42 -11.65 -12.86
C GLY A 193 -5.21 -11.89 -13.78
N TYR A 194 -5.41 -11.74 -15.10
CA TYR A 194 -4.38 -11.99 -16.12
C TYR A 194 -4.24 -10.76 -17.04
N VAL A 195 -3.02 -10.32 -17.32
CA VAL A 195 -2.69 -9.19 -18.20
C VAL A 195 -1.57 -9.53 -19.16
#